data_0efad50fc0c7214ef8726d915674015c
#
_entry.id   0efad50fc0c7214ef8726d915674015c
#
_cell.length_a   1.000
_cell.length_b   1.000
_cell.length_c   1.000
_cell.angle_alpha   90.00
_cell.angle_beta   90.00
_cell.angle_gamma   90.00
#
_symmetry.space_group_name_H-M   'P 1'
#
loop_
_entity.id
_entity.type
_entity.pdbx_description
1 polymer ?
#
loop_
_entity_poly.entity_id
_entity_poly.type
_entity_poly.pdbx_seq_one_letter_code
_entity_poly.pdbx_strand_id
1 'polypeptide(L)'
;MKVFSAVDMEVGGSAPRPTRVFHETPEFKMRAIDLPPGGSIPPCEMASHVVFVCLAGEVCVTVDGEEATLTSGAGLVSAPATVSMRTDGGARLLGIQVAPAGGA
;
A
#
# COMPACT_ATOMS: atom_id res chain seq x y z
N MET A 1 21.40 -5.82 -6.30
CA MET A 1 20.27 -5.14 -6.97
C MET A 1 19.13 -6.11 -7.14
N LYS A 2 17.92 -5.67 -6.86
CA LYS A 2 16.73 -6.48 -7.05
C LYS A 2 15.81 -5.79 -8.05
N VAL A 3 15.42 -6.51 -9.09
CA VAL A 3 14.49 -5.99 -10.12
C VAL A 3 13.15 -6.69 -9.91
N PHE A 4 12.07 -5.93 -9.97
CA PHE A 4 10.71 -6.48 -9.83
C PHE A 4 9.78 -5.80 -10.82
N SER A 5 8.67 -6.47 -11.11
CA SER A 5 7.58 -5.88 -11.90
C SER A 5 6.35 -5.83 -11.01
N ALA A 6 5.98 -4.63 -10.57
CA ALA A 6 4.84 -4.46 -9.68
C ALA A 6 3.52 -4.76 -10.38
N VAL A 7 3.46 -4.57 -11.68
CA VAL A 7 2.26 -4.83 -12.48
C VAL A 7 1.97 -6.32 -12.58
N ASP A 8 3.02 -7.13 -12.71
CA ASP A 8 2.89 -8.58 -12.90
C ASP A 8 2.99 -9.36 -11.59
N MET A 9 3.28 -8.69 -10.48
CA MET A 9 3.50 -9.37 -9.22
C MET A 9 2.21 -9.91 -8.65
N GLU A 10 2.19 -11.21 -8.34
CA GLU A 10 1.07 -11.81 -7.66
C GLU A 10 1.10 -11.48 -6.17
N VAL A 11 -0.07 -11.24 -5.62
CA VAL A 11 -0.22 -10.90 -4.21
C VAL A 11 -1.06 -11.96 -3.54
N GLY A 12 -0.47 -12.58 -2.54
CA GLY A 12 -1.22 -13.44 -1.65
C GLY A 12 -1.63 -14.81 -2.18
N GLY A 13 -1.55 -15.07 -3.46
CA GLY A 13 -2.02 -16.35 -4.02
C GLY A 13 -3.39 -16.71 -3.47
N SER A 14 -3.48 -17.80 -2.72
CA SER A 14 -4.71 -18.20 -2.04
C SER A 14 -4.83 -17.62 -0.64
N ALA A 15 -3.88 -16.80 -0.20
CA ALA A 15 -3.90 -16.23 1.14
C ALA A 15 -4.99 -15.18 1.27
N PRO A 16 -5.62 -15.07 2.45
CA PRO A 16 -6.67 -14.09 2.67
C PRO A 16 -6.16 -12.64 2.77
N ARG A 17 -4.87 -12.43 2.78
CA ARG A 17 -4.29 -11.10 2.96
C ARG A 17 -4.12 -10.40 1.62
N PRO A 18 -4.62 -9.17 1.49
CA PRO A 18 -4.47 -8.40 0.25
C PRO A 18 -3.08 -7.79 0.08
N THR A 19 -2.17 -8.02 1.02
CA THR A 19 -0.83 -7.43 0.96
C THR A 19 0.25 -8.48 1.07
N ARG A 20 1.37 -8.23 0.40
CA ARG A 20 2.54 -9.09 0.49
C ARG A 20 3.80 -8.25 0.54
N VAL A 21 4.63 -8.47 1.56
CA VAL A 21 5.96 -7.87 1.63
C VAL A 21 6.87 -8.65 0.68
N PHE A 22 7.46 -7.98 -0.28
CA PHE A 22 8.37 -8.64 -1.22
C PHE A 22 9.82 -8.16 -1.09
N HIS A 23 10.05 -7.12 -0.32
CA HIS A 23 11.40 -6.66 -0.01
C HIS A 23 11.40 -5.94 1.33
N GLU A 24 12.38 -6.27 2.16
CA GLU A 24 12.48 -5.66 3.48
C GLU A 24 13.93 -5.48 3.88
N THR A 25 14.23 -4.30 4.38
CA THR A 25 15.53 -3.97 4.96
C THR A 25 15.27 -3.27 6.30
N PRO A 26 16.32 -3.04 7.12
CA PRO A 26 16.13 -2.24 8.34
C PRO A 26 15.63 -0.82 8.06
N GLU A 27 15.82 -0.30 6.86
CA GLU A 27 15.46 1.07 6.51
C GLU A 27 14.07 1.20 5.91
N PHE A 28 13.61 0.19 5.18
CA PHE A 28 12.30 0.26 4.54
C PHE A 28 11.73 -1.12 4.24
N LYS A 29 10.43 -1.12 3.95
CA LYS A 29 9.69 -2.34 3.61
C LYS A 29 8.81 -2.04 2.41
N MET A 30 8.83 -2.91 1.41
CA MET A 30 8.05 -2.76 0.18
C MET A 30 6.97 -3.82 0.13
N ARG A 31 5.74 -3.39 -0.14
CA ARG A 31 4.57 -4.28 -0.23
C ARG A 31 3.91 -4.16 -1.59
N ALA A 32 3.43 -5.28 -2.09
CA ALA A 32 2.46 -5.30 -3.17
C ALA A 32 1.08 -5.43 -2.52
N ILE A 33 0.13 -4.63 -2.97
CA ILE A 33 -1.23 -4.61 -2.45
C ILE A 33 -2.17 -4.89 -3.61
N ASP A 34 -3.02 -5.90 -3.47
CA ASP A 34 -3.97 -6.27 -4.51
C ASP A 34 -5.35 -6.41 -3.88
N LEU A 35 -6.19 -5.42 -4.13
CA LEU A 35 -7.56 -5.39 -3.59
C LEU A 35 -8.52 -5.87 -4.67
N PRO A 36 -9.26 -6.96 -4.41
CA PRO A 36 -10.30 -7.40 -5.34
C PRO A 36 -11.47 -6.39 -5.36
N PRO A 37 -12.36 -6.47 -6.36
CA PRO A 37 -13.56 -5.63 -6.36
C PRO A 37 -14.30 -5.73 -5.03
N GLY A 38 -14.63 -4.58 -4.46
CA GLY A 38 -15.26 -4.50 -3.14
C GLY A 38 -14.32 -4.72 -1.97
N GLY A 39 -13.02 -4.89 -2.24
CA GLY A 39 -12.03 -5.15 -1.21
C GLY A 39 -11.68 -3.92 -0.39
N SER A 40 -11.15 -4.17 0.80
CA SER A 40 -10.76 -3.09 1.70
C SER A 40 -9.66 -3.54 2.64
N ILE A 41 -8.96 -2.55 3.19
CA ILE A 41 -8.02 -2.74 4.30
C ILE A 41 -8.55 -1.90 5.45
N PRO A 42 -8.84 -2.51 6.60
CA PRO A 42 -9.37 -1.77 7.75
C PRO A 42 -8.34 -0.77 8.29
N PRO A 43 -8.78 0.22 9.07
CA PRO A 43 -7.86 1.18 9.66
C PRO A 43 -6.71 0.52 10.39
N CYS A 44 -5.51 0.95 10.06
CA CYS A 44 -4.27 0.42 10.63
C CYS A 44 -3.37 1.59 11.02
N GLU A 45 -2.90 1.57 12.25
CA GLU A 45 -1.99 2.60 12.74
C GLU A 45 -0.58 2.34 12.20
N MET A 46 -0.07 3.29 11.43
CA MET A 46 1.23 3.18 10.80
C MET A 46 2.24 4.01 11.58
N ALA A 47 3.29 3.36 12.09
CA ALA A 47 4.36 4.04 12.83
C ALA A 47 5.43 4.62 11.91
N SER A 48 5.34 4.37 10.62
CA SER A 48 6.32 4.77 9.62
C SER A 48 5.74 5.78 8.66
N HIS A 49 6.60 6.54 7.99
CA HIS A 49 6.20 7.23 6.77
C HIS A 49 5.84 6.18 5.73
N VAL A 50 4.85 6.48 4.91
CA VAL A 50 4.40 5.57 3.87
C VAL A 50 4.28 6.29 2.54
N VAL A 51 4.56 5.53 1.47
CA VAL A 51 4.33 5.98 0.10
C VAL A 51 3.44 4.92 -0.54
N PHE A 52 2.32 5.34 -1.11
CA PHE A 52 1.45 4.45 -1.87
C PHE A 52 1.35 4.95 -3.30
N VAL A 53 1.51 4.04 -4.25
CA VAL A 53 1.35 4.35 -5.68
C VAL A 53 0.32 3.37 -6.24
N CYS A 54 -0.75 3.91 -6.84
CA CYS A 54 -1.75 3.09 -7.51
C CYS A 54 -1.20 2.69 -8.88
N LEU A 55 -1.17 1.39 -9.14
CA LEU A 55 -0.66 0.83 -10.39
C LEU A 55 -1.78 0.49 -11.35
N ALA A 56 -2.94 0.12 -10.84
CA ALA A 56 -4.09 -0.24 -11.65
C ALA A 56 -5.36 -0.04 -10.84
N GLY A 57 -6.44 0.29 -11.52
CA GLY A 57 -7.73 0.48 -10.88
C GLY A 57 -7.88 1.81 -10.17
N GLU A 58 -8.74 1.83 -9.17
CA GLU A 58 -9.03 3.04 -8.39
C GLU A 58 -9.22 2.64 -6.93
N VAL A 59 -8.61 3.39 -6.03
CA VAL A 59 -8.68 3.12 -4.61
C VAL A 59 -8.90 4.41 -3.83
N CYS A 60 -9.75 4.35 -2.81
CA CYS A 60 -9.92 5.44 -1.86
C CYS A 60 -9.08 5.14 -0.63
N VAL A 61 -8.13 6.00 -0.33
CA VAL A 61 -7.26 5.88 0.84
C VAL A 61 -7.66 6.94 1.85
N THR A 62 -7.87 6.52 3.09
CA THR A 62 -8.20 7.44 4.19
C THR A 62 -7.01 7.50 5.13
N VAL A 63 -6.51 8.70 5.37
CA VAL A 63 -5.37 8.97 6.24
C VAL A 63 -5.82 9.94 7.32
N ASP A 64 -5.90 9.47 8.57
CA ASP A 64 -6.38 10.26 9.71
C ASP A 64 -7.70 10.98 9.40
N GLY A 65 -8.62 10.27 8.73
CA GLY A 65 -9.93 10.82 8.39
C GLY A 65 -9.99 11.61 7.10
N GLU A 66 -8.87 11.90 6.48
CA GLU A 66 -8.84 12.60 5.19
C GLU A 66 -8.82 11.60 4.05
N GLU A 67 -9.72 11.75 3.10
CA GLU A 67 -9.84 10.82 1.98
C GLU A 67 -9.14 11.34 0.72
N ALA A 68 -8.49 10.43 0.00
CA ALA A 68 -7.91 10.70 -1.29
C ALA A 68 -8.23 9.54 -2.22
N THR A 69 -8.62 9.83 -3.45
CA THR A 69 -8.84 8.81 -4.48
C THR A 69 -7.62 8.74 -5.37
N LEU A 70 -7.05 7.55 -5.49
CA LEU A 70 -5.89 7.30 -6.35
C LEU A 70 -6.32 6.47 -7.55
N THR A 71 -5.93 6.94 -8.73
CA THR A 71 -6.07 6.19 -9.98
C THR A 71 -4.70 5.75 -10.47
N SER A 72 -4.65 4.97 -11.53
CA SER A 72 -3.39 4.45 -12.06
C SER A 72 -2.36 5.55 -12.28
N GLY A 73 -1.20 5.39 -11.68
CA GLY A 73 -0.10 6.36 -11.75
C GLY A 73 -0.11 7.42 -10.67
N ALA A 74 -1.19 7.54 -9.90
CA ALA A 74 -1.27 8.48 -8.80
C ALA A 74 -0.79 7.85 -7.50
N GLY A 75 -0.25 8.68 -6.61
CA GLY A 75 0.23 8.21 -5.33
C GLY A 75 0.09 9.24 -4.24
N LEU A 76 0.40 8.83 -3.03
CA LEU A 76 0.44 9.73 -1.87
C LEU A 76 1.62 9.40 -0.97
N VAL A 77 2.02 10.39 -0.21
CA VAL A 77 3.04 10.25 0.83
C VAL A 77 2.42 10.72 2.13
N SER A 78 2.60 9.96 3.20
CA SER A 78 2.06 10.32 4.51
C SER A 78 3.10 10.12 5.60
N ALA A 79 3.11 11.04 6.56
CA ALA A 79 3.77 10.83 7.84
C ALA A 79 3.00 9.73 8.61
N PRO A 80 3.56 9.23 9.74
CA PRO A 80 2.85 8.23 10.55
C PRO A 80 1.43 8.65 10.87
N ALA A 81 0.47 7.77 10.57
CA ALA A 81 -0.96 8.07 10.67
C ALA A 81 -1.76 6.78 10.66
N THR A 82 -3.07 6.90 10.89
CA THR A 82 -3.99 5.77 10.72
C THR A 82 -4.48 5.74 9.28
N VAL A 83 -4.25 4.62 8.61
CA VAL A 83 -4.52 4.46 7.18
C VAL A 83 -5.51 3.33 6.94
N SER A 84 -6.47 3.57 6.08
CA SER A 84 -7.38 2.53 5.57
C SER A 84 -7.56 2.71 4.06
N MET A 85 -8.05 1.66 3.40
CA MET A 85 -8.26 1.68 1.95
C MET A 85 -9.53 0.95 1.60
N ARG A 86 -10.18 1.37 0.50
CA ARG A 86 -11.30 0.64 -0.07
C ARG A 86 -11.33 0.85 -1.58
N THR A 87 -11.84 -0.12 -2.29
CA THR A 87 -12.03 -0.04 -3.73
C THR A 87 -13.37 -0.69 -4.11
N ASP A 88 -14.01 -0.15 -5.13
CA ASP A 88 -15.24 -0.74 -5.66
C ASP A 88 -14.92 -1.75 -6.77
N GLY A 89 -14.08 -1.35 -7.71
CA GLY A 89 -13.77 -2.16 -8.88
C GLY A 89 -12.49 -2.95 -8.84
N GLY A 90 -11.75 -2.84 -7.74
CA GLY A 90 -10.43 -3.47 -7.61
C GLY A 90 -9.30 -2.48 -7.85
N ALA A 91 -8.17 -2.72 -7.21
CA ALA A 91 -7.00 -1.86 -7.35
C ALA A 91 -5.73 -2.64 -7.02
N ARG A 92 -4.64 -2.24 -7.64
CA ARG A 92 -3.30 -2.73 -7.31
C ARG A 92 -2.42 -1.56 -6.96
N LEU A 93 -1.69 -1.68 -5.84
CA LEU A 93 -0.83 -0.62 -5.34
C LEU A 93 0.55 -1.16 -4.98
N LEU A 94 1.52 -0.26 -5.02
CA LEU A 94 2.83 -0.46 -4.40
C LEU A 94 2.84 0.37 -3.12
N GLY A 95 3.21 -0.26 -2.01
CA GLY A 95 3.36 0.41 -0.73
C GLY A 95 4.79 0.35 -0.25
N ILE A 96 5.30 1.47 0.22
CA ILE A 96 6.63 1.56 0.81
C ILE A 96 6.50 2.16 2.20
N GLN A 97 7.01 1.43 3.21
CA GLN A 97 7.06 1.89 4.59
C GLN A 97 8.51 2.20 4.92
N VAL A 98 8.77 3.44 5.34
CA VAL A 98 10.12 3.88 5.67
C VAL A 98 10.28 3.89 7.18
N ALA A 99 11.34 3.26 7.67
CA ALA A 99 11.58 3.17 9.10
C ALA A 99 11.63 4.57 9.73
N PRO A 100 11.10 4.72 10.95
CA PRO A 100 11.13 6.02 11.63
C PRO A 100 12.54 6.54 11.78
N ALA A 101 12.72 7.84 11.51
CA ALA A 101 14.03 8.48 11.66
C ALA A 101 14.47 8.42 13.12
N GLY A 102 15.75 8.13 13.31
CA GLY A 102 16.35 8.10 14.66
C GLY A 102 15.87 6.95 15.54
N GLY A 103 14.81 6.35 15.16
CA GLY A 103 14.31 5.20 15.90
C GLY A 103 14.88 3.98 15.31
N ALA A 104 15.41 4.36 14.45
CA ALA A 104 15.95 3.25 13.91
C ALA A 104 15.55 2.08 14.67
#